data_590557ae588b5b41c2cff2cf3af6750f
#
_entry.id   590557ae588b5b41c2cff2cf3af6750f
#
_cell.length_a   1.000
_cell.length_b   1.000
_cell.length_c   1.000
_cell.angle_alpha   90.00
_cell.angle_beta   90.00
_cell.angle_gamma   90.00
#
_symmetry.space_group_name_H-M   'P 1'
#
loop_
_entity.id
_entity.type
_entity.pdbx_description
1 polymer ?
#
loop_
_entity_poly.entity_id
_entity_poly.type
_entity_poly.pdbx_seq_one_letter_code
_entity_poly.pdbx_strand_id
1 'polypeptide(L)'
;MQKHTRRRLRRLLTVLALLSLCGCASQPTQAPPGDQDGLTDPGFYAGMEESFRQSSGQRSFFEVHDPLGPVNRKLYVFNSYLDNYVLLPAVRVYRYALPEPVRQVVTNFFSNMNEVTTFINLVLQMKGVEALSSGARFFNNTTVGILGLMDVATPMGIPKYEADLGQTLGHYGVGSGPYVVLPLFGPSSLRDTTGLVGDFAIRREVNVFGVRKAIWASIPLTILEIIQTRDNLAFSYGDLSSPFEYEMVRYLYLESRELNIRE
;
A
#
# COMPACT_ATOMS: atom_id res chain seq x y z
N MET A 1 18.65 31.45 -5.51
CA MET A 1 17.91 30.36 -4.89
C MET A 1 16.39 30.43 -5.05
N GLN A 2 15.74 31.59 -4.99
CA GLN A 2 14.27 31.75 -5.06
C GLN A 2 13.59 31.32 -6.38
N LYS A 3 14.23 31.42 -7.54
CA LYS A 3 13.60 31.06 -8.85
C LYS A 3 13.39 29.54 -9.02
N HIS A 4 14.25 28.70 -8.43
CA HIS A 4 14.10 27.24 -8.52
C HIS A 4 12.96 26.70 -7.63
N THR A 5 12.78 27.27 -6.46
CA THR A 5 11.71 26.89 -5.52
C THR A 5 10.32 27.23 -6.09
N ARG A 6 10.17 28.41 -6.73
CA ARG A 6 8.90 28.81 -7.38
C ARG A 6 8.54 27.94 -8.60
N ARG A 7 9.53 27.44 -9.35
CA ARG A 7 9.28 26.52 -10.48
C ARG A 7 8.85 25.12 -9.96
N ARG A 8 9.42 24.67 -8.84
CA ARG A 8 9.04 23.38 -8.22
C ARG A 8 7.63 23.44 -7.64
N LEU A 9 7.29 24.50 -6.94
CA LEU A 9 5.95 24.70 -6.38
C LEU A 9 4.88 24.82 -7.48
N ARG A 10 5.16 25.50 -8.59
CA ARG A 10 4.25 25.56 -9.76
C ARG A 10 4.05 24.18 -10.40
N ARG A 11 5.08 23.34 -10.49
CA ARG A 11 4.94 21.98 -11.03
C ARG A 11 4.13 21.07 -10.09
N LEU A 12 4.29 21.20 -8.78
CA LEU A 12 3.46 20.51 -7.78
C LEU A 12 1.99 20.94 -7.89
N LEU A 13 1.73 22.24 -8.01
CA LEU A 13 0.37 22.77 -8.16
C LEU A 13 -0.26 22.37 -9.50
N THR A 14 0.53 22.23 -10.58
CA THR A 14 0.01 21.77 -11.88
C THR A 14 -0.34 20.29 -11.85
N VAL A 15 0.44 19.46 -11.15
CA VAL A 15 0.12 18.03 -10.94
C VAL A 15 -1.14 17.88 -10.07
N LEU A 16 -1.27 18.67 -9.00
CA LEU A 16 -2.50 18.70 -8.19
C LEU A 16 -3.73 19.17 -9.01
N ALA A 17 -3.57 20.18 -9.86
CA ALA A 17 -4.66 20.71 -10.69
C ALA A 17 -5.12 19.73 -11.79
N LEU A 18 -4.22 18.88 -12.31
CA LEU A 18 -4.57 17.82 -13.27
C LEU A 18 -5.32 16.64 -12.61
N LEU A 19 -5.13 16.42 -11.31
CA LEU A 19 -5.83 15.38 -10.54
C LEU A 19 -7.27 15.78 -10.17
N SER A 20 -7.62 17.06 -10.22
CA SER A 20 -8.97 17.58 -9.87
C SER A 20 -10.05 17.37 -10.94
N LEU A 21 -9.73 16.79 -12.11
CA LEU A 21 -10.66 16.65 -13.24
C LEU A 21 -11.35 15.27 -13.39
N CYS A 22 -11.05 14.29 -12.50
CA CYS A 22 -11.66 12.96 -12.55
C CYS A 22 -12.61 12.71 -11.37
N GLY A 23 -13.67 13.51 -11.24
CA GLY A 23 -14.70 13.32 -10.21
C GLY A 23 -15.95 12.62 -10.76
N CYS A 24 -16.15 11.35 -10.44
CA CYS A 24 -17.47 10.71 -10.44
C CYS A 24 -17.66 10.04 -9.07
N ALA A 25 -18.57 10.59 -8.26
CA ALA A 25 -18.85 10.12 -6.91
C ALA A 25 -19.71 8.85 -6.91
N SER A 26 -19.28 7.84 -6.16
CA SER A 26 -20.12 6.67 -5.80
C SER A 26 -20.24 6.57 -4.28
N GLN A 27 -21.43 6.23 -3.77
CA GLN A 27 -21.75 6.20 -2.32
C GLN A 27 -21.24 4.92 -1.62
N PRO A 28 -20.94 4.97 -0.30
CA PRO A 28 -20.36 3.86 0.46
C PRO A 28 -21.41 2.87 0.99
N THR A 29 -21.04 1.59 1.12
CA THR A 29 -21.84 0.49 1.67
C THR A 29 -21.12 -0.21 2.84
N GLN A 30 -21.84 -0.59 3.92
CA GLN A 30 -21.31 -1.15 5.18
C GLN A 30 -21.09 -2.68 5.14
N ALA A 31 -20.10 -3.20 5.91
CA ALA A 31 -19.74 -4.62 6.01
C ALA A 31 -20.28 -5.35 7.26
N PRO A 32 -20.49 -6.68 7.25
CA PRO A 32 -20.97 -7.49 8.40
C PRO A 32 -19.85 -8.24 9.15
N PRO A 33 -20.08 -8.72 10.40
CA PRO A 33 -19.08 -9.40 11.23
C PRO A 33 -18.90 -10.90 10.85
N GLY A 34 -17.66 -11.40 10.96
CA GLY A 34 -17.25 -12.74 10.55
C GLY A 34 -16.99 -13.73 11.68
N ASP A 35 -17.11 -15.04 11.38
CA ASP A 35 -16.77 -16.19 12.20
C ASP A 35 -15.86 -17.16 11.41
N GLN A 36 -14.90 -17.87 12.08
CA GLN A 36 -13.69 -18.38 11.41
C GLN A 36 -13.63 -19.92 11.19
N ASP A 37 -14.67 -20.71 11.42
CA ASP A 37 -14.56 -22.19 11.39
C ASP A 37 -15.40 -22.83 10.26
N GLY A 38 -14.89 -22.87 9.03
CA GLY A 38 -15.61 -23.57 7.95
C GLY A 38 -15.00 -23.59 6.55
N LEU A 39 -13.75 -23.20 6.41
CA LEU A 39 -13.09 -22.85 5.14
C LEU A 39 -12.78 -24.01 4.16
N THR A 40 -13.25 -25.24 4.38
CA THR A 40 -12.87 -26.41 3.54
C THR A 40 -14.04 -27.13 2.86
N ASP A 41 -15.30 -26.68 3.00
CA ASP A 41 -16.47 -27.34 2.43
C ASP A 41 -16.94 -26.61 1.14
N PRO A 42 -17.07 -27.30 -0.02
CA PRO A 42 -17.68 -26.71 -1.23
C PRO A 42 -19.10 -26.15 -1.01
N GLY A 43 -19.85 -26.70 -0.06
CA GLY A 43 -21.15 -26.20 0.37
C GLY A 43 -21.07 -24.86 1.11
N PHE A 44 -19.95 -24.55 1.74
CA PHE A 44 -19.70 -23.29 2.40
C PHE A 44 -19.66 -22.13 1.40
N TYR A 45 -19.05 -22.33 0.24
CA TYR A 45 -18.98 -21.28 -0.80
C TYR A 45 -20.35 -21.02 -1.45
N ALA A 46 -21.16 -22.08 -1.66
CA ALA A 46 -22.53 -21.93 -2.18
C ALA A 46 -23.45 -21.23 -1.16
N GLY A 47 -23.35 -21.59 0.12
CA GLY A 47 -24.08 -20.93 1.20
C GLY A 47 -23.65 -19.48 1.45
N MET A 48 -22.36 -19.20 1.27
CA MET A 48 -21.82 -17.85 1.36
C MET A 48 -22.33 -16.98 0.21
N GLU A 49 -22.36 -17.50 -1.02
CA GLU A 49 -22.92 -16.78 -2.18
C GLU A 49 -24.41 -16.44 -1.99
N GLU A 50 -25.18 -17.34 -1.39
CA GLU A 50 -26.61 -17.14 -1.14
C GLU A 50 -26.86 -16.17 0.02
N SER A 51 -26.05 -16.21 1.09
CA SER A 51 -26.13 -15.24 2.19
C SER A 51 -25.63 -13.85 1.78
N PHE A 52 -24.65 -13.75 0.89
CA PHE A 52 -24.22 -12.48 0.29
C PHE A 52 -25.28 -11.90 -0.66
N ARG A 53 -26.02 -12.72 -1.39
CA ARG A 53 -27.18 -12.27 -2.20
C ARG A 53 -28.34 -11.77 -1.35
N GLN A 54 -28.57 -12.34 -0.17
CA GLN A 54 -29.67 -11.97 0.72
C GLN A 54 -29.39 -10.73 1.57
N SER A 55 -28.13 -10.43 1.89
CA SER A 55 -27.75 -9.20 2.58
C SER A 55 -27.69 -8.03 1.60
N SER A 56 -28.89 -7.60 1.16
CA SER A 56 -29.21 -6.31 0.53
C SER A 56 -28.03 -5.42 0.14
N GLY A 57 -27.62 -5.46 -1.11
CA GLY A 57 -26.80 -4.43 -1.76
C GLY A 57 -25.30 -4.61 -1.66
N GLN A 58 -24.79 -5.64 -1.01
CA GLN A 58 -23.37 -5.99 -1.05
C GLN A 58 -23.03 -6.75 -2.33
N ARG A 59 -22.03 -6.27 -3.04
CA ARG A 59 -21.56 -6.90 -4.27
C ARG A 59 -21.08 -8.31 -3.94
N SER A 60 -21.59 -9.30 -4.68
CA SER A 60 -21.06 -10.66 -4.61
C SER A 60 -19.56 -10.62 -4.95
N PHE A 61 -18.80 -11.46 -4.29
CA PHE A 61 -17.38 -11.72 -4.52
C PHE A 61 -17.02 -11.84 -6.03
N PHE A 62 -17.91 -12.37 -6.84
CA PHE A 62 -17.76 -12.49 -8.29
C PHE A 62 -18.25 -11.27 -9.09
N GLU A 63 -19.06 -10.39 -8.50
CA GLU A 63 -19.66 -9.24 -9.18
C GLU A 63 -18.80 -7.99 -9.21
N VAL A 64 -17.60 -8.03 -8.63
CA VAL A 64 -16.66 -6.92 -8.75
C VAL A 64 -16.25 -6.77 -10.21
N HIS A 65 -16.75 -5.69 -10.82
CA HIS A 65 -16.50 -5.40 -12.24
C HIS A 65 -15.00 -5.24 -12.52
N ASP A 66 -14.46 -6.11 -13.38
CA ASP A 66 -13.07 -6.11 -13.78
C ASP A 66 -12.95 -5.99 -15.31
N PRO A 67 -13.03 -4.78 -15.85
CA PRO A 67 -12.96 -4.56 -17.29
C PRO A 67 -11.61 -4.95 -17.90
N LEU A 68 -10.56 -5.00 -17.08
CA LEU A 68 -9.20 -5.39 -17.48
C LEU A 68 -8.86 -6.84 -17.10
N GLY A 69 -9.85 -7.64 -16.72
CA GLY A 69 -9.67 -9.01 -16.23
C GLY A 69 -8.72 -9.89 -17.04
N PRO A 70 -8.82 -9.95 -18.39
CA PRO A 70 -7.88 -10.75 -19.20
C PRO A 70 -6.43 -10.31 -19.06
N VAL A 71 -6.16 -9.01 -18.89
CA VAL A 71 -4.81 -8.46 -18.68
C VAL A 71 -4.38 -8.67 -17.24
N ASN A 72 -5.26 -8.34 -16.29
CA ASN A 72 -4.99 -8.47 -14.86
C ASN A 72 -4.63 -9.91 -14.45
N ARG A 73 -5.34 -10.92 -14.97
CA ARG A 73 -5.03 -12.34 -14.71
C ARG A 73 -3.65 -12.73 -15.25
N LYS A 74 -3.25 -12.24 -16.43
CA LYS A 74 -1.91 -12.50 -16.97
C LYS A 74 -0.82 -11.86 -16.11
N LEU A 75 -1.07 -10.63 -15.63
CA LEU A 75 -0.15 -9.92 -14.73
C LEU A 75 -0.11 -10.58 -13.35
N TYR A 76 -1.23 -11.08 -12.85
CA TYR A 76 -1.27 -11.86 -11.61
C TYR A 76 -0.40 -13.11 -11.69
N VAL A 77 -0.53 -13.89 -12.78
CA VAL A 77 0.31 -15.07 -13.04
C VAL A 77 1.78 -14.67 -13.21
N PHE A 78 2.06 -13.59 -13.94
CA PHE A 78 3.42 -13.06 -14.05
C PHE A 78 4.02 -12.71 -12.69
N ASN A 79 3.26 -12.00 -11.83
CA ASN A 79 3.71 -11.66 -10.49
C ASN A 79 3.93 -12.90 -9.62
N SER A 80 3.10 -13.94 -9.75
CA SER A 80 3.30 -15.23 -9.08
C SER A 80 4.62 -15.90 -9.49
N TYR A 81 4.94 -15.91 -10.78
CA TYR A 81 6.24 -16.42 -11.23
C TYR A 81 7.40 -15.56 -10.73
N LEU A 82 7.27 -14.24 -10.80
CA LEU A 82 8.30 -13.31 -10.31
C LEU A 82 8.54 -13.50 -8.81
N ASP A 83 7.46 -13.65 -8.03
CA ASP A 83 7.57 -13.91 -6.59
C ASP A 83 8.26 -15.23 -6.30
N ASN A 84 7.78 -16.33 -6.88
CA ASN A 84 8.28 -17.67 -6.62
C ASN A 84 9.72 -17.91 -7.08
N TYR A 85 10.11 -17.37 -8.24
CA TYR A 85 11.40 -17.65 -8.87
C TYR A 85 12.45 -16.57 -8.65
N VAL A 86 12.06 -15.35 -8.25
CA VAL A 86 13.00 -14.24 -8.06
C VAL A 86 12.93 -13.70 -6.62
N LEU A 87 11.76 -13.25 -6.16
CA LEU A 87 11.67 -12.56 -4.87
C LEU A 87 11.86 -13.51 -3.69
N LEU A 88 11.17 -14.65 -3.65
CA LEU A 88 11.30 -15.62 -2.55
C LEU A 88 12.72 -16.23 -2.47
N PRO A 89 13.41 -16.59 -3.56
CA PRO A 89 14.83 -16.92 -3.50
C PRO A 89 15.71 -15.79 -2.94
N ALA A 90 15.47 -14.53 -3.38
CA ALA A 90 16.22 -13.38 -2.86
C ALA A 90 15.96 -13.17 -1.36
N VAL A 91 14.71 -13.29 -0.91
CA VAL A 91 14.34 -13.23 0.53
C VAL A 91 15.03 -14.35 1.31
N ARG A 92 15.12 -15.57 0.75
CA ARG A 92 15.86 -16.67 1.42
C ARG A 92 17.34 -16.35 1.60
N VAL A 93 17.99 -15.79 0.57
CA VAL A 93 19.39 -15.33 0.68
C VAL A 93 19.51 -14.20 1.70
N TYR A 94 18.60 -13.25 1.69
CA TYR A 94 18.55 -12.13 2.65
C TYR A 94 18.42 -12.63 4.09
N ARG A 95 17.50 -13.58 4.36
CA ARG A 95 17.32 -14.21 5.67
C ARG A 95 18.54 -15.03 6.12
N TYR A 96 19.21 -15.68 5.19
CA TYR A 96 20.43 -16.43 5.47
C TYR A 96 21.60 -15.52 5.79
N ALA A 97 21.77 -14.43 5.05
CA ALA A 97 22.89 -13.50 5.19
C ALA A 97 22.75 -12.57 6.41
N LEU A 98 21.51 -12.19 6.78
CA LEU A 98 21.24 -11.23 7.84
C LEU A 98 20.43 -11.86 8.97
N PRO A 99 20.96 -11.90 10.20
CA PRO A 99 20.21 -12.34 11.37
C PRO A 99 19.04 -11.40 11.64
N GLU A 100 18.01 -11.91 12.31
CA GLU A 100 16.74 -11.21 12.55
C GLU A 100 16.90 -9.79 13.13
N PRO A 101 17.77 -9.52 14.12
CA PRO A 101 17.95 -8.16 14.63
C PRO A 101 18.44 -7.17 13.57
N VAL A 102 19.28 -7.60 12.63
CA VAL A 102 19.77 -6.75 11.54
C VAL A 102 18.66 -6.51 10.51
N ARG A 103 17.85 -7.51 10.21
CA ARG A 103 16.67 -7.35 9.33
C ARG A 103 15.67 -6.39 9.94
N GLN A 104 15.48 -6.45 11.27
CA GLN A 104 14.60 -5.49 11.96
C GLN A 104 15.13 -4.05 11.84
N VAL A 105 16.43 -3.84 11.93
CA VAL A 105 17.04 -2.51 11.70
C VAL A 105 16.75 -1.99 10.29
N VAL A 106 16.84 -2.85 9.27
CA VAL A 106 16.51 -2.49 7.89
C VAL A 106 15.02 -2.15 7.77
N THR A 107 14.15 -2.94 8.36
CA THR A 107 12.70 -2.69 8.39
C THR A 107 12.37 -1.36 9.06
N ASN A 108 12.97 -1.08 10.21
CA ASN A 108 12.76 0.17 10.94
C ASN A 108 13.20 1.39 10.11
N PHE A 109 14.35 1.29 9.44
CA PHE A 109 14.85 2.36 8.58
C PHE A 109 13.85 2.71 7.47
N PHE A 110 13.37 1.72 6.70
CA PHE A 110 12.41 1.97 5.64
C PHE A 110 11.04 2.40 6.18
N SER A 111 10.60 1.84 7.31
CA SER A 111 9.38 2.28 8.00
C SER A 111 9.48 3.76 8.40
N ASN A 112 10.60 4.18 8.98
CA ASN A 112 10.83 5.58 9.34
C ASN A 112 10.85 6.52 8.11
N MET A 113 11.40 6.06 6.98
CA MET A 113 11.32 6.80 5.72
C MET A 113 9.88 6.96 5.22
N ASN A 114 9.03 5.95 5.44
CA ASN A 114 7.64 5.98 5.05
C ASN A 114 6.80 6.93 5.91
N GLU A 115 7.17 7.15 7.19
CA GLU A 115 6.48 8.11 8.07
C GLU A 115 6.39 9.52 7.46
N VAL A 116 7.38 9.93 6.66
CA VAL A 116 7.35 11.24 5.97
C VAL A 116 6.23 11.32 4.93
N THR A 117 6.05 10.26 4.13
CA THR A 117 4.96 10.18 3.15
C THR A 117 3.61 10.10 3.85
N THR A 118 3.52 9.27 4.89
CA THR A 118 2.34 9.14 5.75
C THR A 118 1.95 10.47 6.38
N PHE A 119 2.91 11.18 6.99
CA PHE A 119 2.69 12.52 7.57
C PHE A 119 2.10 13.49 6.54
N ILE A 120 2.68 13.56 5.35
CA ILE A 120 2.19 14.46 4.29
C ILE A 120 0.76 14.11 3.89
N ASN A 121 0.47 12.82 3.71
CA ASN A 121 -0.87 12.36 3.34
C ASN A 121 -1.90 12.61 4.45
N LEU A 122 -1.55 12.39 5.72
CA LEU A 122 -2.42 12.69 6.86
C LEU A 122 -2.71 14.20 6.99
N VAL A 123 -1.70 15.05 6.75
CA VAL A 123 -1.91 16.51 6.68
C VAL A 123 -2.85 16.87 5.53
N LEU A 124 -2.68 16.28 4.36
CA LEU A 124 -3.57 16.48 3.22
C LEU A 124 -5.01 15.99 3.51
N GLN A 125 -5.18 14.94 4.31
CA GLN A 125 -6.49 14.44 4.76
C GLN A 125 -7.09 15.23 5.93
N MET A 126 -6.42 16.27 6.42
CA MET A 126 -6.81 17.06 7.60
C MET A 126 -6.91 16.23 8.90
N LYS A 127 -6.27 15.07 8.97
CA LYS A 127 -6.18 14.19 10.14
C LYS A 127 -5.03 14.66 11.04
N GLY A 128 -5.28 15.72 11.83
CA GLY A 128 -4.23 16.44 12.56
C GLY A 128 -3.56 15.63 13.67
N VAL A 129 -4.31 14.81 14.41
CA VAL A 129 -3.78 13.99 15.53
C VAL A 129 -2.90 12.88 14.97
N GLU A 130 -3.36 12.20 13.92
CA GLU A 130 -2.65 11.14 13.23
C GLU A 130 -1.38 11.68 12.55
N ALA A 131 -1.47 12.87 11.95
CA ALA A 131 -0.31 13.55 11.37
C ALA A 131 0.75 13.88 12.43
N LEU A 132 0.31 14.43 13.58
CA LEU A 132 1.23 14.71 14.70
C LEU A 132 1.89 13.42 15.22
N SER A 133 1.15 12.33 15.30
CA SER A 133 1.68 11.02 15.69
C SER A 133 2.77 10.56 14.71
N SER A 134 2.49 10.56 13.40
CA SER A 134 3.47 10.16 12.38
C SER A 134 4.70 11.08 12.38
N GLY A 135 4.51 12.41 12.53
CA GLY A 135 5.60 13.36 12.66
C GLY A 135 6.45 13.12 13.91
N ALA A 136 5.81 12.81 15.05
CA ALA A 136 6.50 12.49 16.30
C ALA A 136 7.28 11.17 16.19
N ARG A 137 6.71 10.14 15.54
CA ARG A 137 7.43 8.89 15.26
C ARG A 137 8.68 9.14 14.43
N PHE A 138 8.53 9.85 13.31
CA PHE A 138 9.67 10.21 12.46
C PHE A 138 10.75 10.94 13.24
N PHE A 139 10.39 11.95 14.03
CA PHE A 139 11.33 12.75 14.82
C PHE A 139 12.07 11.91 15.87
N ASN A 140 11.33 11.14 16.69
CA ASN A 140 11.93 10.32 17.74
C ASN A 140 12.79 9.19 17.16
N ASN A 141 12.31 8.48 16.15
CA ASN A 141 13.08 7.41 15.52
C ASN A 141 14.32 7.94 14.78
N THR A 142 14.26 9.15 14.21
CA THR A 142 15.42 9.75 13.54
C THR A 142 16.46 10.27 14.54
N THR A 143 16.04 10.91 15.63
CA THR A 143 16.95 11.54 16.60
C THR A 143 17.45 10.55 17.65
N VAL A 144 16.55 9.92 18.39
CA VAL A 144 16.89 8.96 19.46
C VAL A 144 17.15 7.57 18.88
N GLY A 145 16.40 7.17 17.84
CA GLY A 145 16.49 5.88 17.17
C GLY A 145 17.59 5.78 16.10
N ILE A 146 18.58 6.69 16.13
CA ILE A 146 19.77 6.67 15.25
C ILE A 146 19.36 6.61 13.77
N LEU A 147 18.81 7.71 13.24
CA LEU A 147 18.36 7.85 11.85
C LEU A 147 17.27 6.83 11.45
N GLY A 148 16.46 6.35 12.42
CA GLY A 148 15.39 5.40 12.16
C GLY A 148 15.80 3.93 12.17
N LEU A 149 17.03 3.61 12.58
CA LEU A 149 17.47 2.20 12.71
C LEU A 149 16.78 1.49 13.89
N MET A 150 16.33 2.26 14.88
CA MET A 150 15.61 1.75 16.06
C MET A 150 14.22 2.42 16.13
N ASP A 151 13.18 1.61 16.32
CA ASP A 151 11.84 2.12 16.60
C ASP A 151 11.71 2.39 18.11
N VAL A 152 11.96 3.62 18.50
CA VAL A 152 11.79 4.10 19.88
C VAL A 152 10.41 4.69 20.12
N ALA A 153 9.70 5.03 19.07
CA ALA A 153 8.36 5.62 19.15
C ALA A 153 7.30 4.60 19.63
N THR A 154 7.41 3.34 19.21
CA THR A 154 6.48 2.28 19.63
C THR A 154 6.51 2.02 21.13
N PRO A 155 7.66 1.81 21.80
CA PRO A 155 7.71 1.68 23.26
C PRO A 155 7.32 2.96 24.01
N MET A 156 7.37 4.13 23.37
CA MET A 156 6.85 5.39 23.92
C MET A 156 5.31 5.50 23.83
N GLY A 157 4.63 4.50 23.25
CA GLY A 157 3.18 4.50 23.09
C GLY A 157 2.66 5.41 21.98
N ILE A 158 3.52 5.85 21.04
CA ILE A 158 3.11 6.68 19.91
C ILE A 158 2.49 5.78 18.82
N PRO A 159 1.19 5.92 18.49
CA PRO A 159 0.51 5.07 17.52
C PRO A 159 1.14 5.19 16.12
N LYS A 160 1.16 4.07 15.37
CA LYS A 160 1.56 4.05 13.97
C LYS A 160 0.32 4.12 13.09
N TYR A 161 0.36 5.01 12.12
CA TYR A 161 -0.66 5.14 11.09
C TYR A 161 -0.05 4.87 9.71
N GLU A 162 -0.90 4.52 8.76
CA GLU A 162 -0.50 4.31 7.37
C GLU A 162 -1.43 5.11 6.47
N ALA A 163 -0.85 6.01 5.70
CA ALA A 163 -1.59 6.81 4.72
C ALA A 163 -0.76 7.00 3.45
N ASP A 164 -1.44 6.90 2.32
CA ASP A 164 -0.88 7.11 1.00
C ASP A 164 -1.77 8.06 0.18
N LEU A 165 -1.28 8.50 -0.98
CA LEU A 165 -2.02 9.44 -1.81
C LEU A 165 -3.28 8.81 -2.43
N GLY A 166 -3.33 7.48 -2.64
CA GLY A 166 -4.54 6.78 -3.06
C GLY A 166 -5.65 6.89 -2.02
N GLN A 167 -5.31 6.71 -0.71
CA GLN A 167 -6.24 6.94 0.40
C GLN A 167 -6.63 8.41 0.49
N THR A 168 -5.70 9.33 0.31
CA THR A 168 -5.96 10.77 0.29
C THR A 168 -6.96 11.15 -0.81
N LEU A 169 -6.79 10.61 -2.02
CA LEU A 169 -7.76 10.80 -3.10
C LEU A 169 -9.13 10.20 -2.76
N GLY A 170 -9.16 9.00 -2.15
CA GLY A 170 -10.38 8.37 -1.68
C GLY A 170 -11.08 9.19 -0.59
N HIS A 171 -10.36 9.74 0.37
CA HIS A 171 -10.88 10.64 1.39
C HIS A 171 -11.61 11.85 0.80
N TYR A 172 -11.14 12.38 -0.33
CA TYR A 172 -11.82 13.45 -1.07
C TYR A 172 -12.89 12.97 -2.04
N GLY A 173 -13.31 11.70 -1.94
CA GLY A 173 -14.42 11.14 -2.72
C GLY A 173 -14.05 10.65 -4.12
N VAL A 174 -12.76 10.54 -4.46
CA VAL A 174 -12.34 9.92 -5.71
C VAL A 174 -12.57 8.41 -5.61
N GLY A 175 -13.45 7.87 -6.45
CA GLY A 175 -13.73 6.42 -6.51
C GLY A 175 -12.48 5.61 -6.88
N SER A 176 -12.45 4.32 -6.50
CA SER A 176 -11.32 3.42 -6.78
C SER A 176 -11.04 3.28 -8.29
N GLY A 177 -12.08 3.44 -9.13
CA GLY A 177 -11.99 3.15 -10.56
C GLY A 177 -11.81 1.65 -10.85
N PRO A 178 -11.39 1.29 -12.07
CA PRO A 178 -11.11 -0.08 -12.43
C PRO A 178 -10.03 -0.71 -11.57
N TYR A 179 -10.20 -1.99 -11.24
CA TYR A 179 -9.15 -2.80 -10.64
C TYR A 179 -8.00 -3.03 -11.65
N VAL A 180 -6.78 -2.93 -11.19
CA VAL A 180 -5.55 -3.09 -11.99
C VAL A 180 -4.55 -3.95 -11.22
N VAL A 181 -3.94 -4.91 -11.88
CA VAL A 181 -2.77 -5.61 -11.34
C VAL A 181 -1.52 -4.96 -11.90
N LEU A 182 -0.66 -4.46 -11.04
CA LEU A 182 0.60 -3.85 -11.45
C LEU A 182 1.72 -4.90 -11.46
N PRO A 183 2.58 -4.92 -12.49
CA PRO A 183 3.78 -5.74 -12.47
C PRO A 183 4.62 -5.39 -11.23
N LEU A 184 5.08 -6.38 -10.49
CA LEU A 184 5.89 -6.28 -9.28
C LEU A 184 5.14 -5.76 -8.03
N PHE A 185 4.20 -4.81 -8.19
CA PHE A 185 3.47 -4.20 -7.07
C PHE A 185 2.19 -4.95 -6.68
N GLY A 186 1.69 -5.84 -7.57
CA GLY A 186 0.51 -6.65 -7.29
C GLY A 186 -0.82 -5.91 -7.44
N PRO A 187 -1.82 -6.25 -6.60
CA PRO A 187 -3.16 -5.67 -6.63
C PRO A 187 -3.15 -4.15 -6.47
N SER A 188 -3.95 -3.46 -7.26
CA SER A 188 -4.12 -2.00 -7.24
C SER A 188 -5.49 -1.60 -7.81
N SER A 189 -5.79 -0.31 -7.75
CA SER A 189 -6.89 0.33 -8.47
C SER A 189 -6.34 1.49 -9.32
N LEU A 190 -7.13 2.03 -10.23
CA LEU A 190 -6.69 3.19 -11.00
C LEU A 190 -6.37 4.38 -10.09
N ARG A 191 -7.20 4.63 -9.07
CA ARG A 191 -6.95 5.65 -8.04
C ARG A 191 -5.63 5.39 -7.31
N ASP A 192 -5.46 4.16 -6.79
CA ASP A 192 -4.30 3.82 -5.97
C ASP A 192 -3.01 3.76 -6.80
N THR A 193 -3.09 3.35 -8.07
CA THR A 193 -1.96 3.44 -9.03
C THR A 193 -1.55 4.90 -9.25
N THR A 194 -2.51 5.80 -9.39
CA THR A 194 -2.25 7.26 -9.51
C THR A 194 -1.63 7.79 -8.21
N GLY A 195 -2.15 7.35 -7.07
CA GLY A 195 -1.60 7.65 -5.74
C GLY A 195 -0.16 7.18 -5.60
N LEU A 196 0.14 5.96 -6.01
CA LEU A 196 1.49 5.40 -5.98
C LEU A 196 2.49 6.25 -6.77
N VAL A 197 2.12 6.69 -7.98
CA VAL A 197 2.97 7.59 -8.79
C VAL A 197 3.20 8.92 -8.07
N GLY A 198 2.16 9.47 -7.43
CA GLY A 198 2.26 10.69 -6.65
C GLY A 198 3.16 10.53 -5.41
N ASP A 199 3.03 9.44 -4.67
CA ASP A 199 3.90 9.14 -3.53
C ASP A 199 5.36 8.95 -3.95
N PHE A 200 5.63 8.33 -5.09
CA PHE A 200 6.98 8.30 -5.66
C PHE A 200 7.52 9.70 -5.96
N ALA A 201 6.69 10.60 -6.49
CA ALA A 201 7.08 11.98 -6.73
C ALA A 201 7.37 12.73 -5.42
N ILE A 202 6.53 12.56 -4.39
CA ILE A 202 6.73 13.11 -3.05
C ILE A 202 8.06 12.61 -2.46
N ARG A 203 8.28 11.31 -2.43
CA ARG A 203 9.52 10.71 -1.92
C ARG A 203 10.77 11.21 -2.65
N ARG A 204 10.67 11.43 -3.96
CA ARG A 204 11.77 11.96 -4.77
C ARG A 204 12.11 13.41 -4.44
N GLU A 205 11.11 14.26 -4.22
CA GLU A 205 11.31 15.68 -3.94
C GLU A 205 11.73 15.92 -2.47
N VAL A 206 11.14 15.20 -1.53
CA VAL A 206 11.40 15.37 -0.09
C VAL A 206 12.78 14.84 0.31
N ASN A 207 13.29 13.79 -0.33
CA ASN A 207 14.65 13.22 -0.21
C ASN A 207 15.38 13.52 1.13
N VAL A 208 14.80 13.07 2.24
CA VAL A 208 15.16 13.46 3.63
C VAL A 208 16.64 13.31 3.95
N PHE A 209 17.27 12.27 3.44
CA PHE A 209 18.70 12.00 3.71
C PHE A 209 19.64 12.27 2.52
N GLY A 210 19.15 12.89 1.43
CA GLY A 210 19.96 13.17 0.24
C GLY A 210 20.43 11.93 -0.53
N VAL A 211 20.07 10.74 -0.08
CA VAL A 211 20.55 9.44 -0.58
C VAL A 211 20.13 9.16 -2.02
N ARG A 212 18.99 9.71 -2.45
CA ARG A 212 18.44 9.46 -3.79
C ARG A 212 19.00 10.35 -4.91
N LYS A 213 19.93 11.27 -4.60
CA LYS A 213 20.57 12.10 -5.63
C LYS A 213 21.59 11.33 -6.48
N ALA A 214 22.16 10.26 -5.95
CA ALA A 214 23.09 9.41 -6.67
C ALA A 214 22.32 8.19 -7.22
N ILE A 215 22.12 8.09 -8.54
CA ILE A 215 21.41 6.98 -9.19
C ILE A 215 21.99 5.62 -8.76
N TRP A 216 23.29 5.53 -8.65
CA TRP A 216 24.00 4.30 -8.25
C TRP A 216 23.77 3.90 -6.78
N ALA A 217 23.49 4.84 -5.88
CA ALA A 217 23.15 4.56 -4.49
C ALA A 217 21.66 4.21 -4.32
N SER A 218 20.79 4.69 -5.22
CA SER A 218 19.34 4.47 -5.13
C SER A 218 18.92 3.06 -5.55
N ILE A 219 19.58 2.46 -6.56
CA ILE A 219 19.22 1.11 -7.04
C ILE A 219 19.41 0.03 -5.97
N PRO A 220 20.57 -0.10 -5.30
CA PRO A 220 20.75 -1.09 -4.23
C PRO A 220 19.76 -0.89 -3.07
N LEU A 221 19.47 0.34 -2.69
CA LEU A 221 18.50 0.63 -1.63
C LEU A 221 17.08 0.27 -2.05
N THR A 222 16.69 0.53 -3.28
CA THR A 222 15.37 0.13 -3.80
C THR A 222 15.23 -1.40 -3.85
N ILE A 223 16.27 -2.11 -4.28
CA ILE A 223 16.28 -3.58 -4.26
C ILE A 223 16.14 -4.09 -2.82
N LEU A 224 16.89 -3.51 -1.87
CA LEU A 224 16.81 -3.86 -0.47
C LEU A 224 15.41 -3.56 0.12
N GLU A 225 14.81 -2.41 -0.24
CA GLU A 225 13.45 -2.04 0.13
C GLU A 225 12.43 -3.07 -0.39
N ILE A 226 12.55 -3.51 -1.63
CA ILE A 226 11.67 -4.54 -2.22
C ILE A 226 11.83 -5.87 -1.47
N ILE A 227 13.05 -6.32 -1.24
CA ILE A 227 13.33 -7.59 -0.57
C ILE A 227 12.78 -7.58 0.87
N GLN A 228 13.05 -6.51 1.65
CA GLN A 228 12.57 -6.42 3.02
C GLN A 228 11.05 -6.26 3.08
N THR A 229 10.44 -5.53 2.15
CA THR A 229 8.97 -5.43 2.06
C THR A 229 8.36 -6.80 1.79
N ARG A 230 8.96 -7.58 0.86
CA ARG A 230 8.52 -8.95 0.60
C ARG A 230 8.77 -9.89 1.79
N ASP A 231 9.87 -9.70 2.53
CA ASP A 231 10.19 -10.47 3.75
C ASP A 231 9.12 -10.29 4.84
N ASN A 232 8.55 -9.08 4.95
CA ASN A 232 7.52 -8.74 5.93
C ASN A 232 6.08 -9.04 5.47
N LEU A 233 5.88 -9.37 4.19
CA LEU A 233 4.57 -9.67 3.65
C LEU A 233 4.20 -11.14 3.95
N ALA A 234 3.11 -11.35 4.69
CA ALA A 234 2.62 -12.69 5.02
C ALA A 234 1.97 -13.41 3.82
N PHE A 235 1.44 -12.66 2.84
CA PHE A 235 0.78 -13.22 1.66
C PHE A 235 1.77 -13.92 0.73
N SER A 236 1.40 -15.09 0.21
CA SER A 236 2.11 -15.76 -0.90
C SER A 236 1.11 -16.19 -1.98
N TYR A 237 1.54 -16.11 -3.23
CA TYR A 237 0.72 -16.57 -4.35
C TYR A 237 0.54 -18.10 -4.27
N GLY A 238 -0.71 -18.56 -4.34
CA GLY A 238 -1.07 -19.97 -4.24
C GLY A 238 -1.42 -20.44 -2.82
N ASP A 239 -1.26 -19.61 -1.80
CA ASP A 239 -1.56 -19.98 -0.39
C ASP A 239 -3.04 -20.29 -0.17
N LEU A 240 -3.93 -19.60 -0.90
CA LEU A 240 -5.36 -19.82 -0.75
C LEU A 240 -5.84 -21.15 -1.34
N SER A 241 -4.99 -21.86 -2.10
CA SER A 241 -5.28 -23.17 -2.71
C SER A 241 -6.64 -23.24 -3.42
N SER A 242 -7.13 -22.11 -3.89
CA SER A 242 -8.46 -21.93 -4.50
C SER A 242 -8.33 -21.60 -5.99
N PRO A 243 -9.16 -22.19 -6.87
CA PRO A 243 -9.21 -21.78 -8.26
C PRO A 243 -9.68 -20.32 -8.44
N PHE A 244 -10.26 -19.73 -7.40
CA PHE A 244 -10.77 -18.36 -7.35
C PHE A 244 -9.85 -17.40 -6.59
N GLU A 245 -8.58 -17.76 -6.38
CA GLU A 245 -7.62 -16.95 -5.63
C GLU A 245 -7.52 -15.51 -6.18
N TYR A 246 -7.50 -15.36 -7.50
CA TYR A 246 -7.44 -14.04 -8.14
C TYR A 246 -8.65 -13.16 -7.76
N GLU A 247 -9.87 -13.70 -7.81
CA GLU A 247 -11.10 -13.00 -7.47
C GLU A 247 -11.13 -12.62 -5.99
N MET A 248 -10.68 -13.53 -5.13
CA MET A 248 -10.61 -13.31 -3.70
C MET A 248 -9.60 -12.21 -3.35
N VAL A 249 -8.41 -12.26 -3.93
CA VAL A 249 -7.37 -11.23 -3.73
C VAL A 249 -7.86 -9.87 -4.21
N ARG A 250 -8.53 -9.81 -5.37
CA ARG A 250 -9.14 -8.59 -5.90
C ARG A 250 -10.18 -8.01 -4.93
N TYR A 251 -11.08 -8.84 -4.44
CA TYR A 251 -12.13 -8.44 -3.50
C TYR A 251 -11.54 -7.93 -2.20
N LEU A 252 -10.66 -8.71 -1.58
CA LEU A 252 -10.01 -8.37 -0.31
C LEU A 252 -9.20 -7.06 -0.42
N TYR A 253 -8.50 -6.88 -1.54
CA TYR A 253 -7.77 -5.64 -1.78
C TYR A 253 -8.71 -4.43 -1.81
N LEU A 254 -9.75 -4.47 -2.64
CA LEU A 254 -10.68 -3.35 -2.78
C LEU A 254 -11.40 -3.04 -1.48
N GLU A 255 -11.85 -4.06 -0.75
CA GLU A 255 -12.54 -3.89 0.53
C GLU A 255 -11.60 -3.31 1.60
N SER A 256 -10.39 -3.83 1.73
CA SER A 256 -9.40 -3.29 2.67
C SER A 256 -9.07 -1.82 2.39
N ARG A 257 -9.00 -1.43 1.11
CA ARG A 257 -8.76 -0.03 0.72
C ARG A 257 -9.92 0.89 1.11
N GLU A 258 -11.16 0.43 0.93
CA GLU A 258 -12.34 1.21 1.33
C GLU A 258 -12.43 1.34 2.86
N LEU A 259 -12.06 0.31 3.63
CA LEU A 259 -11.99 0.39 5.10
C LEU A 259 -10.95 1.42 5.53
N ASN A 260 -9.73 1.36 5.00
CA ASN A 260 -8.65 2.30 5.34
C ASN A 260 -8.97 3.77 5.00
N ILE A 261 -9.89 4.03 4.07
CA ILE A 261 -10.31 5.39 3.73
C ILE A 261 -11.36 5.90 4.73
N ARG A 262 -12.19 5.00 5.27
CA ARG A 262 -13.25 5.37 6.24
C ARG A 262 -12.72 5.64 7.65
N GLU A 263 -11.62 5.03 8.03
CA GLU A 263 -10.90 5.30 9.26
C GLU A 263 -10.19 6.66 9.22
#